data_cc783da2c57ef498fba8122cd4a7ce82
#
_entry.id   cc783da2c57ef498fba8122cd4a7ce82
#
_cell.length_a   1.000
_cell.length_b   1.000
_cell.length_c   1.000
_cell.angle_alpha   90.00
_cell.angle_beta   90.00
_cell.angle_gamma   90.00
#
_symmetry.space_group_name_H-M   'P 1'
#
loop_
_entity.id
_entity.type
_entity.pdbx_description
1 polymer ?
#
loop_
_entity_poly.entity_id
_entity_poly.type
_entity_poly.pdbx_seq_one_letter_code
_entity_poly.pdbx_strand_id
1 'polypeptide(L)'
;MRRAEALAALRVLDIRPADVQFLALPDQGLTDLLLRDCDRALTRITRVIDDWSPTDILAPSLFDIHPDHNAVAVMMRLIFADFSAPRISQWNYLVHGRSAAFFDRSAELSSSESETAKKREAIRCHRTQIKLSKRRFLRYAARPERFLRVERESAVRRDGAVYSVSRAHDNLDVDLRFSVDPFRMPRNKFFILGRDSLGRTRACQIRLPSRSADLKVLDCATNRSVGIARYRGHPFAGEFTLPLHLFSPIHDLFIKVDRRSWFFDEAGWIEIPGVPSLANVAPSMISAEAYSLAAR
;
A
#
# COMPACT_ATOMS: atom_id res chain seq x y z
N MET A 1 -19.04 0.80 21.25
CA MET A 1 -19.86 -0.25 20.63
C MET A 1 -19.04 -1.16 19.70
N ARG A 2 -18.37 -0.70 18.65
CA ARG A 2 -17.55 -1.54 17.73
C ARG A 2 -16.45 -2.37 18.40
N ARG A 3 -15.77 -1.78 19.44
CA ARG A 3 -14.75 -2.52 20.20
C ARG A 3 -15.32 -3.71 20.95
N ALA A 4 -16.51 -3.58 21.54
CA ALA A 4 -17.18 -4.69 22.23
C ALA A 4 -17.62 -5.79 21.25
N GLU A 5 -18.09 -5.39 20.05
CA GLU A 5 -18.44 -6.33 18.98
C GLU A 5 -17.21 -7.11 18.49
N ALA A 6 -16.08 -6.42 18.29
CA ALA A 6 -14.82 -7.05 17.91
C ALA A 6 -14.33 -8.06 18.96
N LEU A 7 -14.35 -7.68 20.24
CA LEU A 7 -13.98 -8.61 21.33
C LEU A 7 -14.94 -9.81 21.41
N ALA A 8 -16.24 -9.62 21.16
CA ALA A 8 -17.20 -10.74 21.12
C ALA A 8 -16.90 -11.68 19.94
N ALA A 9 -16.58 -11.15 18.76
CA ALA A 9 -16.20 -11.94 17.60
C ALA A 9 -14.91 -12.74 17.84
N LEU A 10 -13.89 -12.12 18.44
CA LEU A 10 -12.61 -12.75 18.74
C LEU A 10 -12.74 -13.86 19.78
N ARG A 11 -13.65 -13.72 20.78
CA ARG A 11 -13.96 -14.82 21.73
C ARG A 11 -14.56 -16.04 21.04
N VAL A 12 -15.40 -15.85 20.03
CA VAL A 12 -15.94 -16.96 19.22
C VAL A 12 -14.81 -17.70 18.51
N LEU A 13 -13.74 -17.00 18.17
CA LEU A 13 -12.54 -17.56 17.53
C LEU A 13 -11.48 -18.05 18.54
N ASP A 14 -11.82 -18.16 19.83
CA ASP A 14 -10.96 -18.55 20.94
C ASP A 14 -9.74 -17.65 21.18
N ILE A 15 -9.83 -16.39 20.73
CA ILE A 15 -8.78 -15.39 20.99
C ILE A 15 -9.07 -14.69 22.32
N ARG A 16 -8.09 -14.73 23.21
CA ARG A 16 -8.21 -14.12 24.55
C ARG A 16 -8.16 -12.60 24.47
N PRO A 17 -8.94 -11.86 25.26
CA PRO A 17 -8.88 -10.40 25.29
C PRO A 17 -7.48 -9.83 25.58
N ALA A 18 -6.63 -10.55 26.31
CA ALA A 18 -5.25 -10.18 26.60
C ALA A 18 -4.37 -10.16 25.34
N ASP A 19 -4.71 -10.95 24.32
CA ASP A 19 -3.99 -11.04 23.06
C ASP A 19 -4.51 -10.02 22.02
N VAL A 20 -5.37 -9.07 22.45
CA VAL A 20 -5.99 -8.08 21.55
C VAL A 20 -5.57 -6.67 21.93
N GLN A 21 -4.97 -5.98 20.97
CA GLN A 21 -4.59 -4.59 21.13
C GLN A 21 -5.31 -3.68 20.13
N PHE A 22 -5.94 -2.61 20.65
CA PHE A 22 -6.62 -1.61 19.84
C PHE A 22 -5.75 -0.37 19.70
N LEU A 23 -5.28 -0.10 18.50
CA LEU A 23 -4.45 1.06 18.23
C LEU A 23 -5.24 2.38 18.19
N ALA A 24 -6.57 2.33 18.16
CA ALA A 24 -7.45 3.50 18.11
C ALA A 24 -7.06 4.50 17.00
N LEU A 25 -6.66 3.99 15.85
CA LEU A 25 -6.44 4.79 14.65
C LEU A 25 -7.78 5.25 14.06
N PRO A 26 -7.83 6.38 13.33
CA PRO A 26 -9.08 6.92 12.81
C PRO A 26 -9.71 5.99 11.76
N ASP A 27 -10.99 5.69 11.93
CA ASP A 27 -11.80 4.97 10.94
C ASP A 27 -12.05 5.89 9.73
N GLN A 28 -11.82 5.42 8.52
CA GLN A 28 -11.88 6.18 7.26
C GLN A 28 -10.91 7.36 7.17
N GLY A 29 -9.90 7.39 8.02
CA GLY A 29 -8.91 8.47 8.10
C GLY A 29 -7.47 8.02 7.96
N LEU A 30 -7.20 6.73 7.69
CA LEU A 30 -5.83 6.23 7.63
C LEU A 30 -5.04 6.78 6.43
N THR A 31 -5.70 7.09 5.33
CA THR A 31 -5.04 7.76 4.21
C THR A 31 -4.57 9.17 4.59
N ASP A 32 -5.37 9.94 5.31
CA ASP A 32 -4.96 11.27 5.79
C ASP A 32 -3.83 11.17 6.82
N LEU A 33 -3.90 10.18 7.71
CA LEU A 33 -2.85 9.90 8.68
C LEU A 33 -1.53 9.52 7.97
N LEU A 34 -1.60 8.65 6.96
CA LEU A 34 -0.47 8.26 6.13
C LEU A 34 0.19 9.47 5.42
N LEU A 35 -0.61 10.42 4.95
CA LEU A 35 -0.12 11.60 4.22
C LEU A 35 0.41 12.71 5.13
N ARG A 36 -0.05 12.82 6.39
CA ARG A 36 0.20 14.00 7.23
C ARG A 36 0.95 13.71 8.52
N ASP A 37 0.81 12.51 9.08
CA ASP A 37 1.39 12.13 10.38
C ASP A 37 1.78 10.64 10.39
N CYS A 38 2.43 10.20 9.30
CA CYS A 38 2.76 8.81 9.08
C CYS A 38 3.66 8.24 10.18
N ASP A 39 4.75 8.94 10.51
CA ASP A 39 5.76 8.45 11.45
C ASP A 39 5.17 8.14 12.83
N ARG A 40 4.17 8.90 13.26
CA ARG A 40 3.46 8.61 14.51
C ARG A 40 2.67 7.30 14.46
N ALA A 41 2.02 7.02 13.31
CA ALA A 41 1.31 5.76 13.11
C ALA A 41 2.28 4.59 13.02
N LEU A 42 3.37 4.74 12.26
CA LEU A 42 4.42 3.73 12.12
C LEU A 42 5.01 3.38 13.50
N THR A 43 5.41 4.37 14.31
CA THR A 43 5.96 4.16 15.66
C THR A 43 5.00 3.35 16.55
N ARG A 44 3.69 3.59 16.48
CA ARG A 44 2.71 2.84 17.28
C ARG A 44 2.59 1.40 16.83
N ILE A 45 2.58 1.14 15.52
CA ILE A 45 2.50 -0.22 14.97
C ILE A 45 3.81 -0.96 15.25
N THR A 46 4.97 -0.35 15.00
CA THR A 46 6.29 -0.93 15.25
C THR A 46 6.43 -1.38 16.70
N ARG A 47 6.04 -0.53 17.66
CA ARG A 47 6.08 -0.89 19.10
C ARG A 47 5.29 -2.18 19.39
N VAL A 48 4.12 -2.35 18.80
CA VAL A 48 3.32 -3.59 18.98
C VAL A 48 4.04 -4.79 18.39
N ILE A 49 4.66 -4.63 17.23
CA ILE A 49 5.43 -5.71 16.58
C ILE A 49 6.63 -6.09 17.44
N ASP A 50 7.35 -5.10 17.96
CA ASP A 50 8.53 -5.33 18.83
C ASP A 50 8.13 -6.02 20.14
N ASP A 51 7.04 -5.56 20.79
CA ASP A 51 6.55 -6.11 22.05
C ASP A 51 6.09 -7.58 21.89
N TRP A 52 5.51 -7.94 20.74
CA TRP A 52 4.99 -9.28 20.49
C TRP A 52 6.01 -10.21 19.82
N SER A 53 7.01 -9.67 19.13
CA SER A 53 8.04 -10.41 18.40
C SER A 53 7.47 -11.57 17.55
N PRO A 54 6.50 -11.32 16.66
CA PRO A 54 5.83 -12.37 15.89
C PRO A 54 6.76 -12.98 14.84
N THR A 55 6.48 -14.22 14.46
CA THR A 55 7.13 -14.89 13.32
C THR A 55 6.44 -14.57 12.00
N ASP A 56 5.13 -14.34 12.06
CA ASP A 56 4.29 -14.06 10.90
C ASP A 56 3.35 -12.89 11.17
N ILE A 57 3.20 -12.03 10.18
CA ILE A 57 2.27 -10.90 10.23
C ILE A 57 1.34 -10.96 9.03
N LEU A 58 0.04 -10.90 9.30
CA LEU A 58 -1.00 -10.79 8.28
C LEU A 58 -1.51 -9.36 8.24
N ALA A 59 -1.49 -8.74 7.06
CA ALA A 59 -1.96 -7.38 6.85
C ALA A 59 -2.80 -7.28 5.58
N PRO A 60 -3.62 -6.23 5.42
CA PRO A 60 -4.30 -5.98 4.16
C PRO A 60 -3.32 -5.83 2.99
N SER A 61 -3.77 -6.15 1.79
CA SER A 61 -2.98 -6.03 0.57
C SER A 61 -3.02 -4.62 -0.01
N LEU A 62 -1.93 -4.21 -0.72
CA LEU A 62 -1.94 -3.04 -1.59
C LEU A 62 -2.98 -3.14 -2.73
N PHE A 63 -3.44 -4.35 -3.05
CA PHE A 63 -4.49 -4.59 -4.03
C PHE A 63 -5.91 -4.37 -3.49
N ASP A 64 -6.08 -4.11 -2.19
CA ASP A 64 -7.39 -3.82 -1.62
C ASP A 64 -7.86 -2.43 -2.07
N ILE A 65 -9.15 -2.31 -2.42
CA ILE A 65 -9.74 -1.04 -2.85
C ILE A 65 -10.29 -0.20 -1.69
N HIS A 66 -10.28 -0.72 -0.46
CA HIS A 66 -10.65 0.06 0.71
C HIS A 66 -9.51 0.99 1.10
N PRO A 67 -9.75 2.32 1.22
CA PRO A 67 -8.66 3.29 1.45
C PRO A 67 -7.87 3.01 2.73
N ASP A 68 -8.53 2.61 3.82
CA ASP A 68 -7.85 2.31 5.07
C ASP A 68 -7.03 1.01 4.99
N HIS A 69 -7.53 -0.04 4.32
CA HIS A 69 -6.77 -1.28 4.12
C HIS A 69 -5.50 -1.02 3.31
N ASN A 70 -5.65 -0.24 2.25
CA ASN A 70 -4.54 0.11 1.38
C ASN A 70 -3.51 1.00 2.11
N ALA A 71 -3.96 1.93 2.96
CA ALA A 71 -3.06 2.75 3.79
C ALA A 71 -2.30 1.90 4.83
N VAL A 72 -2.96 0.92 5.48
CA VAL A 72 -2.28 -0.04 6.38
C VAL A 72 -1.24 -0.85 5.61
N ALA A 73 -1.55 -1.30 4.39
CA ALA A 73 -0.59 -2.03 3.57
C ALA A 73 0.67 -1.21 3.31
N VAL A 74 0.55 0.09 2.97
CA VAL A 74 1.69 1.01 2.81
C VAL A 74 2.46 1.16 4.12
N MET A 75 1.77 1.38 5.25
CA MET A 75 2.43 1.50 6.56
C MET A 75 3.25 0.26 6.89
N MET A 76 2.71 -0.93 6.64
CA MET A 76 3.43 -2.19 6.86
C MET A 76 4.66 -2.30 5.97
N ARG A 77 4.57 -1.92 4.67
CA ARG A 77 5.74 -1.89 3.77
C ARG A 77 6.84 -0.96 4.28
N LEU A 78 6.47 0.24 4.75
CA LEU A 78 7.42 1.21 5.31
C LEU A 78 8.10 0.68 6.58
N ILE A 79 7.34 0.03 7.47
CA ILE A 79 7.87 -0.58 8.69
C ILE A 79 8.88 -1.67 8.33
N PHE A 80 8.51 -2.57 7.42
CA PHE A 80 9.37 -3.70 7.08
C PHE A 80 10.60 -3.33 6.24
N ALA A 81 10.57 -2.20 5.54
CA ALA A 81 11.77 -1.67 4.89
C ALA A 81 12.88 -1.31 5.89
N ASP A 82 12.50 -0.96 7.13
CA ASP A 82 13.44 -0.60 8.20
C ASP A 82 13.96 -1.83 8.99
N PHE A 83 13.26 -2.98 8.90
CA PHE A 83 13.71 -4.20 9.55
C PHE A 83 14.83 -4.88 8.77
N SER A 84 16.05 -4.80 9.27
CA SER A 84 17.25 -5.42 8.67
C SER A 84 17.27 -6.96 8.74
N ALA A 85 16.33 -7.59 9.44
CA ALA A 85 16.34 -9.02 9.69
C ALA A 85 15.16 -9.74 9.01
N PRO A 86 15.41 -10.83 8.24
CA PRO A 86 14.38 -11.58 7.53
C PRO A 86 13.60 -12.55 8.45
N ARG A 87 13.41 -12.21 9.73
CA ARG A 87 12.81 -13.13 10.71
C ARG A 87 11.30 -13.16 10.71
N ILE A 88 10.63 -12.18 10.11
CA ILE A 88 9.17 -12.06 10.13
C ILE A 88 8.64 -12.28 8.72
N SER A 89 7.83 -13.32 8.55
CA SER A 89 7.11 -13.57 7.30
C SER A 89 5.93 -12.60 7.19
N GLN A 90 5.78 -11.96 6.05
CA GLN A 90 4.66 -11.07 5.79
C GLN A 90 3.69 -11.72 4.83
N TRP A 91 2.41 -11.66 5.19
CA TRP A 91 1.32 -12.18 4.40
C TRP A 91 0.27 -11.10 4.20
N ASN A 92 -0.23 -10.97 2.98
CA ASN A 92 -1.30 -10.05 2.65
C ASN A 92 -2.59 -10.79 2.35
N TYR A 93 -3.71 -10.22 2.79
CA TYR A 93 -5.05 -10.69 2.46
C TYR A 93 -5.85 -9.60 1.74
N LEU A 94 -6.89 -10.01 0.99
CA LEU A 94 -7.75 -9.12 0.21
C LEU A 94 -9.19 -9.25 0.68
N VAL A 95 -9.77 -8.16 1.18
CA VAL A 95 -11.18 -8.11 1.59
C VAL A 95 -12.05 -7.54 0.48
N HIS A 96 -11.63 -6.43 -0.13
CA HIS A 96 -12.37 -5.70 -1.14
C HIS A 96 -11.58 -5.62 -2.44
N GLY A 97 -12.25 -5.81 -3.56
CA GLY A 97 -11.64 -5.78 -4.87
C GLY A 97 -11.49 -7.17 -5.51
N ARG A 98 -11.04 -7.15 -6.76
CA ARG A 98 -10.76 -8.35 -7.56
C ARG A 98 -9.49 -8.07 -8.35
N SER A 99 -8.35 -8.51 -7.84
CA SER A 99 -7.08 -8.38 -8.52
C SER A 99 -6.62 -9.76 -9.00
N ALA A 100 -6.55 -9.97 -10.32
CA ALA A 100 -6.00 -11.19 -10.90
C ALA A 100 -4.59 -11.43 -10.36
N ALA A 101 -3.74 -10.39 -10.34
CA ALA A 101 -2.38 -10.49 -9.84
C ALA A 101 -2.28 -10.94 -8.37
N PHE A 102 -3.29 -10.64 -7.54
CA PHE A 102 -3.38 -11.18 -6.19
C PHE A 102 -3.80 -12.65 -6.19
N PHE A 103 -4.88 -12.98 -6.93
CA PHE A 103 -5.44 -14.32 -6.92
C PHE A 103 -4.52 -15.35 -7.55
N ASP A 104 -3.84 -15.02 -8.62
CA ASP A 104 -2.92 -15.93 -9.34
C ASP A 104 -1.69 -16.31 -8.51
N ARG A 105 -1.31 -15.47 -7.54
CA ARG A 105 -0.10 -15.64 -6.71
C ARG A 105 -0.41 -16.03 -5.26
N SER A 106 -1.67 -15.97 -4.84
CA SER A 106 -2.07 -16.25 -3.46
C SER A 106 -2.27 -17.72 -3.21
N ALA A 107 -1.85 -18.19 -2.03
CA ALA A 107 -2.24 -19.50 -1.51
C ALA A 107 -3.67 -19.45 -0.98
N GLU A 108 -4.44 -20.48 -1.27
CA GLU A 108 -5.80 -20.66 -0.77
C GLU A 108 -5.82 -21.61 0.41
N LEU A 109 -6.51 -21.21 1.46
CA LEU A 109 -6.80 -22.04 2.63
C LEU A 109 -8.31 -22.28 2.70
N SER A 110 -8.71 -23.51 2.47
CA SER A 110 -10.11 -23.94 2.60
C SER A 110 -10.45 -24.19 4.07
N SER A 111 -11.66 -23.81 4.46
CA SER A 111 -12.20 -24.03 5.80
C SER A 111 -13.11 -25.26 5.81
N SER A 112 -13.05 -26.04 6.89
CA SER A 112 -14.01 -27.09 7.18
C SER A 112 -15.40 -26.50 7.45
N GLU A 113 -16.44 -27.36 7.51
CA GLU A 113 -17.79 -26.92 7.85
C GLU A 113 -17.86 -26.31 9.25
N SER A 114 -17.15 -26.89 10.23
CA SER A 114 -17.09 -26.38 11.61
C SER A 114 -16.42 -25.00 11.68
N GLU A 115 -15.30 -24.81 10.98
CA GLU A 115 -14.62 -23.50 10.89
C GLU A 115 -15.47 -22.45 10.18
N THR A 116 -16.16 -22.85 9.11
CA THR A 116 -17.11 -21.98 8.41
C THR A 116 -18.28 -21.55 9.31
N ALA A 117 -18.80 -22.48 10.12
CA ALA A 117 -19.85 -22.17 11.10
C ALA A 117 -19.35 -21.21 12.18
N LYS A 118 -18.16 -21.46 12.74
CA LYS A 118 -17.50 -20.61 13.74
C LYS A 118 -17.21 -19.20 13.17
N LYS A 119 -16.68 -19.10 11.96
CA LYS A 119 -16.47 -17.84 11.25
C LYS A 119 -17.78 -17.06 11.04
N ARG A 120 -18.87 -17.77 10.67
CA ARG A 120 -20.20 -17.15 10.52
C ARG A 120 -20.73 -16.60 11.84
N GLU A 121 -20.50 -17.29 12.93
CA GLU A 121 -20.90 -16.84 14.28
C GLU A 121 -20.08 -15.60 14.70
N ALA A 122 -18.77 -15.62 14.50
CA ALA A 122 -17.91 -14.47 14.75
C ALA A 122 -18.38 -13.23 13.96
N ILE A 123 -18.71 -13.38 12.67
CA ILE A 123 -19.23 -12.30 11.85
C ILE A 123 -20.56 -11.76 12.43
N ARG A 124 -21.44 -12.62 12.98
CA ARG A 124 -22.72 -12.20 13.60
C ARG A 124 -22.53 -11.32 14.83
N CYS A 125 -21.39 -11.38 15.50
CA CYS A 125 -21.08 -10.50 16.62
C CYS A 125 -20.99 -9.02 16.21
N HIS A 126 -20.67 -8.72 14.95
CA HIS A 126 -20.61 -7.35 14.40
C HIS A 126 -22.00 -6.81 14.04
N ARG A 127 -22.86 -6.67 15.03
CA ARG A 127 -24.30 -6.32 14.87
C ARG A 127 -24.52 -5.02 14.11
N THR A 128 -23.69 -3.99 14.38
CA THR A 128 -23.79 -2.69 13.72
C THR A 128 -23.45 -2.76 12.24
N GLN A 129 -22.50 -3.61 11.86
CA GLN A 129 -22.11 -3.80 10.46
C GLN A 129 -23.14 -4.66 9.71
N ILE A 130 -23.61 -5.72 10.35
CA ILE A 130 -24.62 -6.63 9.77
C ILE A 130 -25.94 -5.90 9.44
N LYS A 131 -26.31 -4.89 10.23
CA LYS A 131 -27.50 -4.05 9.95
C LYS A 131 -27.47 -3.42 8.55
N LEU A 132 -26.27 -3.10 8.04
CA LEU A 132 -26.11 -2.48 6.72
C LEU A 132 -26.36 -3.48 5.58
N SER A 133 -25.92 -4.74 5.72
CA SER A 133 -26.14 -5.77 4.70
C SER A 133 -25.80 -7.18 5.24
N LYS A 134 -26.75 -7.79 5.96
CA LYS A 134 -26.60 -9.13 6.56
C LYS A 134 -26.14 -10.20 5.57
N ARG A 135 -26.80 -10.26 4.39
CA ARG A 135 -26.51 -11.26 3.36
C ARG A 135 -25.11 -11.11 2.80
N ARG A 136 -24.65 -9.89 2.61
CA ARG A 136 -23.31 -9.59 2.09
C ARG A 136 -22.23 -10.04 3.09
N PHE A 137 -22.35 -9.65 4.37
CA PHE A 137 -21.35 -9.97 5.38
C PHE A 137 -21.27 -11.46 5.68
N LEU A 138 -22.42 -12.14 5.82
CA LEU A 138 -22.43 -13.58 6.08
C LEU A 138 -21.90 -14.42 4.92
N ARG A 139 -21.88 -13.89 3.69
CA ARG A 139 -21.25 -14.55 2.53
C ARG A 139 -19.73 -14.68 2.68
N TYR A 140 -19.08 -13.80 3.44
CA TYR A 140 -17.65 -13.91 3.70
C TYR A 140 -17.29 -15.19 4.46
N ALA A 141 -18.18 -15.72 5.29
CA ALA A 141 -17.91 -16.96 6.02
C ALA A 141 -17.65 -18.16 5.12
N ALA A 142 -18.32 -18.23 3.97
CA ALA A 142 -18.21 -19.35 3.03
C ALA A 142 -17.07 -19.18 2.00
N ARG A 143 -16.35 -18.05 2.04
CA ARG A 143 -15.20 -17.84 1.13
C ARG A 143 -13.95 -18.47 1.72
N PRO A 144 -13.16 -19.16 0.90
CA PRO A 144 -11.83 -19.60 1.33
C PRO A 144 -10.97 -18.37 1.67
N GLU A 145 -10.07 -18.51 2.60
CA GLU A 145 -9.07 -17.48 2.89
C GLU A 145 -7.94 -17.55 1.86
N ARG A 146 -7.46 -16.39 1.46
CA ARG A 146 -6.35 -16.29 0.53
C ARG A 146 -5.28 -15.38 1.08
N PHE A 147 -4.04 -15.86 1.04
CA PHE A 147 -2.88 -15.15 1.54
C PHE A 147 -1.80 -15.08 0.47
N LEU A 148 -1.29 -13.88 0.24
CA LEU A 148 -0.15 -13.63 -0.64
C LEU A 148 1.07 -13.34 0.23
N ARG A 149 2.11 -14.16 0.10
CA ARG A 149 3.40 -13.85 0.73
C ARG A 149 3.98 -12.60 0.10
N VAL A 150 4.42 -11.69 0.95
CA VAL A 150 5.04 -10.44 0.52
C VAL A 150 6.47 -10.73 0.11
N GLU A 151 6.75 -10.60 -1.18
CA GLU A 151 8.08 -10.58 -1.75
C GLU A 151 8.41 -9.14 -2.14
N ARG A 152 9.70 -8.78 -2.15
CA ARG A 152 10.14 -7.42 -2.52
C ARG A 152 9.91 -7.03 -3.98
N GLU A 153 9.30 -7.90 -4.78
CA GLU A 153 8.97 -7.61 -6.17
C GLU A 153 7.78 -6.68 -6.27
N SER A 154 8.00 -5.53 -6.89
CA SER A 154 6.94 -4.57 -7.16
C SER A 154 5.94 -5.11 -8.17
N ALA A 155 4.72 -5.27 -7.74
CA ALA A 155 3.61 -5.44 -8.66
C ALA A 155 3.18 -4.06 -9.17
N VAL A 156 3.69 -3.62 -10.31
CA VAL A 156 3.10 -2.49 -11.03
C VAL A 156 1.70 -2.91 -11.46
N ARG A 157 0.68 -2.30 -10.84
CA ARG A 157 -0.71 -2.49 -11.26
C ARG A 157 -0.89 -1.89 -12.65
N ARG A 158 -1.23 -2.71 -13.63
CA ARG A 158 -1.57 -2.24 -14.98
C ARG A 158 -3.01 -1.73 -15.12
N ASP A 159 -3.84 -1.88 -14.07
CA ASP A 159 -5.30 -1.67 -14.14
C ASP A 159 -5.75 -0.28 -13.65
N GLY A 160 -4.84 0.65 -13.46
CA GLY A 160 -5.12 1.97 -12.87
C GLY A 160 -4.92 3.14 -13.83
N ALA A 161 -5.01 4.34 -13.26
CA ALA A 161 -4.67 5.58 -13.95
C ALA A 161 -3.17 5.68 -14.28
N VAL A 162 -2.32 4.97 -13.57
CA VAL A 162 -0.88 4.88 -13.83
C VAL A 162 -0.66 3.75 -14.82
N TYR A 163 -0.19 4.09 -16.02
CA TYR A 163 0.07 3.15 -17.09
C TYR A 163 1.48 2.59 -17.04
N SER A 164 2.46 3.47 -16.84
CA SER A 164 3.86 3.09 -16.65
C SER A 164 4.53 4.02 -15.64
N VAL A 165 5.59 3.52 -15.02
CA VAL A 165 6.45 4.27 -14.11
C VAL A 165 7.89 3.91 -14.39
N SER A 166 8.73 4.92 -14.56
CA SER A 166 10.18 4.78 -14.64
C SER A 166 10.82 5.64 -13.56
N ARG A 167 11.70 5.04 -12.75
CA ARG A 167 12.46 5.71 -11.71
C ARG A 167 13.92 5.77 -12.08
N ALA A 168 14.43 6.99 -12.28
CA ALA A 168 15.84 7.30 -12.34
C ALA A 168 16.34 7.80 -10.97
N HIS A 169 17.65 8.07 -10.85
CA HIS A 169 18.21 8.57 -9.58
C HIS A 169 17.54 9.86 -9.12
N ASP A 170 17.35 10.81 -10.03
CA ASP A 170 16.90 12.17 -9.72
C ASP A 170 15.44 12.45 -10.11
N ASN A 171 14.81 11.56 -10.89
CA ASN A 171 13.49 11.79 -11.44
C ASN A 171 12.60 10.53 -11.40
N LEU A 172 11.30 10.79 -11.28
CA LEU A 172 10.24 9.82 -11.48
C LEU A 172 9.41 10.24 -12.67
N ASP A 173 9.39 9.42 -13.71
CA ASP A 173 8.54 9.61 -14.88
C ASP A 173 7.33 8.70 -14.78
N VAL A 174 6.15 9.25 -14.93
CA VAL A 174 4.88 8.54 -14.77
C VAL A 174 3.99 8.81 -15.97
N ASP A 175 3.59 7.75 -16.66
CA ASP A 175 2.57 7.83 -17.69
C ASP A 175 1.20 7.57 -17.08
N LEU A 176 0.29 8.49 -17.31
CA LEU A 176 -1.08 8.42 -16.84
C LEU A 176 -2.04 8.15 -18.00
N ARG A 177 -3.03 7.31 -17.76
CA ARG A 177 -4.19 7.14 -18.64
C ARG A 177 -5.48 7.44 -17.89
N PHE A 178 -6.29 8.29 -18.48
CA PHE A 178 -7.56 8.67 -17.90
C PHE A 178 -8.69 7.97 -18.68
N SER A 179 -9.66 7.43 -17.96
CA SER A 179 -10.88 6.91 -18.61
C SER A 179 -11.69 8.06 -19.22
N VAL A 180 -12.42 7.76 -20.29
CA VAL A 180 -13.16 8.69 -21.16
C VAL A 180 -14.32 9.44 -20.47
N ASP A 181 -14.49 9.33 -19.17
CA ASP A 181 -15.58 9.99 -18.45
C ASP A 181 -15.21 11.44 -18.11
N PRO A 182 -15.63 12.44 -18.93
CA PRO A 182 -15.31 13.82 -18.71
C PRO A 182 -15.91 14.40 -17.42
N PHE A 183 -16.95 13.75 -16.84
CA PHE A 183 -17.59 14.20 -15.61
C PHE A 183 -16.83 13.81 -14.34
N ARG A 184 -15.84 12.94 -14.43
CA ARG A 184 -14.99 12.51 -13.31
C ARG A 184 -13.66 13.25 -13.17
N MET A 185 -13.39 14.23 -14.01
CA MET A 185 -12.08 14.88 -14.17
C MET A 185 -11.72 16.08 -13.25
N PRO A 186 -12.55 16.70 -12.40
CA PRO A 186 -12.18 18.02 -11.87
C PRO A 186 -11.25 18.00 -10.64
N ARG A 187 -10.85 16.87 -10.08
CA ARG A 187 -10.09 16.82 -8.81
C ARG A 187 -8.99 15.76 -8.75
N ASN A 188 -8.38 15.44 -9.87
CA ASN A 188 -7.30 14.47 -9.85
C ASN A 188 -6.10 15.02 -9.08
N LYS A 189 -5.75 14.36 -7.98
CA LYS A 189 -4.53 14.60 -7.24
C LYS A 189 -3.61 13.41 -7.43
N PHE A 190 -2.35 13.70 -7.61
CA PHE A 190 -1.29 12.70 -7.54
C PHE A 190 -0.62 12.84 -6.18
N PHE A 191 -0.46 11.72 -5.49
CA PHE A 191 0.28 11.62 -4.24
C PHE A 191 1.53 10.81 -4.46
N ILE A 192 2.62 11.23 -3.82
CA ILE A 192 3.85 10.48 -3.68
C ILE A 192 4.26 10.46 -2.22
N LEU A 193 4.67 9.31 -1.73
CA LEU A 193 5.10 9.09 -0.36
C LEU A 193 6.35 8.22 -0.37
N GLY A 194 7.30 8.53 0.49
CA GLY A 194 8.55 7.81 0.65
C GLY A 194 9.34 8.31 1.84
N ARG A 195 10.56 7.84 1.98
CA ARG A 195 11.49 8.33 3.01
C ARG A 195 12.40 9.41 2.44
N ASP A 196 12.68 10.43 3.25
CA ASP A 196 13.74 11.42 2.95
C ASP A 196 15.13 10.85 3.29
N SER A 197 16.17 11.65 3.06
CA SER A 197 17.57 11.27 3.35
C SER A 197 17.85 11.06 4.84
N LEU A 198 16.98 11.53 5.73
CA LEU A 198 17.06 11.33 7.17
C LEU A 198 16.19 10.15 7.65
N GLY A 199 15.62 9.37 6.73
CA GLY A 199 14.74 8.25 7.04
C GLY A 199 13.34 8.63 7.51
N ARG A 200 12.95 9.92 7.49
CA ARG A 200 11.62 10.37 7.90
C ARG A 200 10.65 10.21 6.74
N THR A 201 9.42 9.82 7.05
CA THR A 201 8.38 9.71 6.03
C THR A 201 7.94 11.09 5.55
N ARG A 202 7.93 11.26 4.23
CA ARG A 202 7.46 12.46 3.55
C ARG A 202 6.39 12.12 2.53
N ALA A 203 5.33 12.91 2.50
CA ALA A 203 4.30 12.80 1.48
C ALA A 203 4.11 14.14 0.77
N CYS A 204 3.98 14.08 -0.55
CA CYS A 204 3.69 15.24 -1.39
C CYS A 204 2.42 15.02 -2.22
N GLN A 205 1.75 16.11 -2.53
CA GLN A 205 0.58 16.13 -3.41
C GLN A 205 0.76 17.09 -4.57
N ILE A 206 0.19 16.73 -5.70
CA ILE A 206 0.21 17.52 -6.93
C ILE A 206 -1.19 17.50 -7.52
N ARG A 207 -1.70 18.66 -7.90
CA ARG A 207 -2.98 18.77 -8.59
C ARG A 207 -2.73 18.62 -10.09
N LEU A 208 -3.35 17.62 -10.70
CA LEU A 208 -3.24 17.35 -12.13
C LEU A 208 -4.29 18.14 -12.91
N PRO A 209 -3.89 19.06 -13.80
CA PRO A 209 -4.78 19.78 -14.70
C PRO A 209 -5.06 18.94 -15.96
N SER A 210 -6.00 19.42 -16.79
CA SER A 210 -6.30 18.83 -18.09
C SER A 210 -5.32 19.22 -19.21
N ARG A 211 -4.45 20.19 -18.95
CA ARG A 211 -3.49 20.75 -19.92
C ARG A 211 -2.08 20.72 -19.37
N SER A 212 -1.10 20.74 -20.28
CA SER A 212 0.32 20.80 -19.92
C SER A 212 0.64 22.02 -19.07
N ALA A 213 1.40 21.85 -18.00
CA ALA A 213 1.80 22.91 -17.08
C ALA A 213 2.96 22.47 -16.18
N ASP A 214 3.67 23.46 -15.65
CA ASP A 214 4.52 23.23 -14.49
C ASP A 214 3.67 23.29 -13.22
N LEU A 215 3.76 22.26 -12.39
CA LEU A 215 2.88 22.02 -11.26
C LEU A 215 3.64 22.16 -9.95
N LYS A 216 3.05 22.87 -8.99
CA LYS A 216 3.59 22.94 -7.65
C LYS A 216 3.47 21.57 -6.95
N VAL A 217 4.58 21.09 -6.45
CA VAL A 217 4.64 19.94 -5.54
C VAL A 217 4.44 20.48 -4.13
N LEU A 218 3.36 20.08 -3.48
CA LEU A 218 3.01 20.54 -2.14
C LEU A 218 3.27 19.44 -1.13
N ASP A 219 3.98 19.76 -0.06
CA ASP A 219 4.10 18.91 1.10
C ASP A 219 2.74 18.70 1.77
N CYS A 220 2.34 17.47 2.02
CA CYS A 220 0.99 17.15 2.52
C CYS A 220 0.75 17.62 3.96
N ALA A 221 1.78 17.64 4.80
CA ALA A 221 1.67 18.03 6.20
C ALA A 221 1.57 19.56 6.34
N THR A 222 2.40 20.30 5.61
CA THR A 222 2.54 21.75 5.74
C THR A 222 1.80 22.54 4.68
N ASN A 223 1.39 21.90 3.59
CA ASN A 223 0.80 22.50 2.39
C ASN A 223 1.70 23.58 1.71
N ARG A 224 3.01 23.56 2.00
CA ARG A 224 3.99 24.44 1.37
C ARG A 224 4.51 23.84 0.08
N SER A 225 4.85 24.68 -0.89
CA SER A 225 5.49 24.26 -2.12
C SER A 225 6.93 23.84 -1.82
N VAL A 226 7.29 22.62 -2.23
CA VAL A 226 8.60 22.01 -2.01
C VAL A 226 9.32 21.65 -3.31
N GLY A 227 8.69 21.91 -4.45
CA GLY A 227 9.27 21.66 -5.76
C GLY A 227 8.29 21.96 -6.90
N ILE A 228 8.75 21.73 -8.10
CA ILE A 228 7.97 21.86 -9.34
C ILE A 228 8.08 20.55 -10.10
N ALA A 229 6.96 20.02 -10.55
CA ALA A 229 6.86 18.87 -11.45
C ALA A 229 6.42 19.35 -12.84
N ARG A 230 6.92 18.70 -13.87
CA ARG A 230 6.51 18.96 -15.25
C ARG A 230 5.42 17.99 -15.67
N TYR A 231 4.32 18.54 -16.17
CA TYR A 231 3.19 17.75 -16.66
C TYR A 231 2.88 18.09 -18.12
N ARG A 232 2.79 17.05 -18.94
CA ARG A 232 2.33 17.13 -20.32
C ARG A 232 0.97 16.44 -20.41
N GLY A 233 -0.09 17.25 -20.45
CA GLY A 233 -1.47 16.77 -20.40
C GLY A 233 -2.10 16.67 -21.78
N HIS A 234 -2.83 15.58 -21.99
CA HIS A 234 -3.77 15.34 -23.09
C HIS A 234 -5.14 15.00 -22.49
N PRO A 235 -6.24 15.09 -23.24
CA PRO A 235 -7.59 14.82 -22.71
C PRO A 235 -7.74 13.47 -22.02
N PHE A 236 -7.01 12.44 -22.46
CA PHE A 236 -7.12 11.07 -21.97
C PHE A 236 -5.80 10.47 -21.46
N ALA A 237 -4.74 11.24 -21.47
CA ALA A 237 -3.43 10.78 -21.04
C ALA A 237 -2.62 11.95 -20.46
N GLY A 238 -1.55 11.65 -19.75
CA GLY A 238 -0.61 12.63 -19.28
C GLY A 238 0.73 12.00 -18.97
N GLU A 239 1.79 12.73 -19.26
CA GLU A 239 3.15 12.41 -18.85
C GLU A 239 3.56 13.35 -17.72
N PHE A 240 4.20 12.81 -16.74
CA PHE A 240 4.52 13.56 -15.54
C PHE A 240 5.95 13.23 -15.10
N THR A 241 6.78 14.26 -15.01
CA THR A 241 8.14 14.16 -14.49
C THR A 241 8.24 14.87 -13.16
N LEU A 242 8.59 14.13 -12.11
CA LEU A 242 8.76 14.62 -10.76
C LEU A 242 10.22 14.52 -10.32
N PRO A 243 10.88 15.60 -9.88
CA PRO A 243 12.20 15.51 -9.27
C PRO A 243 12.14 14.81 -7.91
N LEU A 244 13.08 13.88 -7.69
CA LEU A 244 13.13 13.02 -6.49
C LEU A 244 14.07 13.52 -5.39
N HIS A 245 14.63 14.73 -5.49
CA HIS A 245 15.55 15.28 -4.49
C HIS A 245 15.00 15.34 -3.05
N LEU A 246 13.67 15.21 -2.89
CA LEU A 246 12.98 15.17 -1.60
C LEU A 246 12.97 13.78 -0.96
N PHE A 247 13.31 12.75 -1.73
CA PHE A 247 13.20 11.35 -1.35
C PHE A 247 14.53 10.64 -1.47
N SER A 248 14.78 9.72 -0.56
CA SER A 248 15.97 8.87 -0.62
C SER A 248 15.89 7.92 -1.84
N PRO A 249 16.94 7.80 -2.65
CA PRO A 249 16.93 6.93 -3.82
C PRO A 249 16.83 5.44 -3.47
N ILE A 250 17.34 5.03 -2.31
CA ILE A 250 17.46 3.63 -1.90
C ILE A 250 16.16 3.06 -1.28
N HIS A 251 15.23 3.93 -0.85
CA HIS A 251 13.98 3.50 -0.25
C HIS A 251 12.85 3.45 -1.28
N ASP A 252 11.89 2.57 -1.04
CA ASP A 252 10.71 2.45 -1.87
C ASP A 252 9.87 3.72 -1.84
N LEU A 253 9.22 4.01 -2.96
CA LEU A 253 8.24 5.07 -3.10
C LEU A 253 6.86 4.46 -3.28
N PHE A 254 5.86 5.19 -2.80
CA PHE A 254 4.46 4.85 -3.01
C PHE A 254 3.79 5.99 -3.75
N ILE A 255 3.13 5.69 -4.85
CA ILE A 255 2.39 6.68 -5.62
C ILE A 255 0.93 6.33 -5.71
N LYS A 256 0.10 7.35 -5.87
CA LYS A 256 -1.34 7.19 -5.99
C LYS A 256 -1.97 8.33 -6.79
N VAL A 257 -2.90 8.00 -7.69
CA VAL A 257 -3.83 8.98 -8.26
C VAL A 257 -5.13 8.94 -7.47
N ASP A 258 -5.49 10.04 -6.81
CA ASP A 258 -6.75 10.11 -6.05
C ASP A 258 -7.92 10.19 -7.03
N ARG A 259 -8.63 9.09 -7.17
CA ARG A 259 -9.84 8.90 -7.96
C ARG A 259 -10.94 8.36 -7.08
N ARG A 260 -11.26 9.04 -6.01
CA ARG A 260 -12.34 8.56 -5.14
C ARG A 260 -13.67 8.61 -5.88
N SER A 261 -14.11 7.43 -6.28
CA SER A 261 -15.47 7.16 -6.69
C SER A 261 -16.20 6.61 -5.47
N TRP A 262 -16.95 7.43 -4.77
CA TRP A 262 -17.61 7.07 -3.50
C TRP A 262 -16.61 6.78 -2.38
N PHE A 263 -16.83 5.64 -1.69
CA PHE A 263 -16.07 5.19 -0.55
C PHE A 263 -14.80 4.42 -0.95
N PHE A 264 -14.85 3.70 -2.08
CA PHE A 264 -13.75 2.87 -2.54
C PHE A 264 -12.75 3.64 -3.41
N ASP A 265 -11.51 3.25 -3.30
CA ASP A 265 -10.38 3.77 -4.03
C ASP A 265 -9.89 2.73 -5.05
N GLU A 266 -10.44 2.77 -6.23
CA GLU A 266 -10.13 1.78 -7.27
C GLU A 266 -8.66 1.84 -7.74
N ALA A 267 -8.00 2.98 -7.60
CA ALA A 267 -6.62 3.14 -8.01
C ALA A 267 -5.60 2.59 -6.99
N GLY A 268 -5.88 2.75 -5.68
CA GLY A 268 -4.99 2.31 -4.60
C GLY A 268 -3.60 2.95 -4.65
N TRP A 269 -2.69 2.42 -3.85
CA TRP A 269 -1.27 2.77 -3.86
C TRP A 269 -0.47 1.81 -4.73
N ILE A 270 0.55 2.32 -5.41
CA ILE A 270 1.52 1.58 -6.21
C ILE A 270 2.88 1.74 -5.55
N GLU A 271 3.55 0.62 -5.26
CA GLU A 271 4.90 0.56 -4.75
C GLU A 271 5.91 0.63 -5.90
N ILE A 272 6.92 1.46 -5.76
CA ILE A 272 8.03 1.63 -6.71
C ILE A 272 9.32 1.36 -5.95
N PRO A 273 10.07 0.31 -6.32
CA PRO A 273 11.29 -0.06 -5.63
C PRO A 273 12.32 1.06 -5.60
N GLY A 274 13.07 1.08 -4.51
CA GLY A 274 14.30 1.86 -4.41
C GLY A 274 15.35 1.39 -5.42
N VAL A 275 16.24 2.29 -5.79
CA VAL A 275 17.41 1.95 -6.62
C VAL A 275 18.42 1.25 -5.71
N PRO A 276 18.87 0.02 -6.02
CA PRO A 276 19.88 -0.66 -5.22
C PRO A 276 21.13 0.21 -5.11
N SER A 277 21.65 0.38 -3.89
CA SER A 277 22.95 1.02 -3.70
C SER A 277 24.02 0.09 -4.28
N LEU A 278 24.88 0.61 -5.14
CA LEU A 278 26.04 -0.12 -5.67
C LEU A 278 26.99 -0.63 -4.56
N ALA A 279 26.91 -0.06 -3.36
CA ALA A 279 27.67 -0.50 -2.19
C ALA A 279 27.24 -1.87 -1.64
N ASN A 280 26.07 -2.37 -1.99
CA ASN A 280 25.54 -3.66 -1.54
C ASN A 280 25.62 -4.77 -2.61
N VAL A 281 26.22 -4.50 -3.76
CA VAL A 281 26.57 -5.54 -4.73
C VAL A 281 27.86 -6.18 -4.21
N ALA A 282 27.71 -7.29 -3.48
CA ALA A 282 28.87 -8.07 -3.04
C ALA A 282 29.74 -8.41 -4.26
N PRO A 283 31.09 -8.37 -4.17
CA PRO A 283 31.99 -8.58 -5.30
C PRO A 283 32.03 -10.01 -5.84
N SER A 284 31.03 -10.84 -5.57
CA SER A 284 30.97 -12.24 -5.94
C SER A 284 30.47 -12.54 -7.36
N MET A 285 30.18 -11.54 -8.19
CA MET A 285 29.78 -11.72 -9.58
C MET A 285 30.66 -10.99 -10.62
N ILE A 286 31.84 -10.52 -10.21
CA ILE A 286 32.89 -10.13 -11.15
C ILE A 286 33.94 -11.22 -11.06
N SER A 287 33.68 -12.37 -11.61
CA SER A 287 34.68 -13.38 -11.78
C SER A 287 34.51 -14.12 -13.10
N ALA A 288 35.57 -14.11 -13.84
CA ALA A 288 36.04 -15.17 -14.74
C ALA A 288 35.71 -15.15 -16.21
N GLU A 289 34.98 -14.19 -16.78
CA GLU A 289 34.86 -14.18 -18.25
C GLU A 289 35.62 -13.04 -18.97
N ALA A 290 36.22 -12.08 -18.26
CA ALA A 290 36.94 -10.95 -18.88
C ALA A 290 38.42 -11.17 -19.08
N TYR A 291 39.01 -12.31 -18.69
CA TYR A 291 40.42 -12.58 -18.85
C TYR A 291 40.77 -13.60 -19.94
N SER A 292 39.83 -14.08 -20.74
CA SER A 292 40.07 -15.09 -21.78
C SER A 292 40.12 -14.53 -23.20
N LEU A 293 40.05 -13.23 -23.45
CA LEU A 293 40.07 -12.64 -24.79
C LEU A 293 41.28 -11.73 -25.07
N ALA A 294 42.30 -11.74 -24.23
CA ALA A 294 43.54 -10.96 -24.44
C ALA A 294 44.78 -11.84 -24.62
N ALA A 295 44.62 -13.14 -24.88
CA ALA A 295 45.76 -14.04 -25.17
C ALA A 295 45.34 -15.06 -26.26
N ARG A 296 45.16 -14.57 -27.49
CA ARG A 296 45.39 -15.31 -28.72
C ARG A 296 45.55 -14.34 -29.90
#